data_ce0c6f7488a4e7a2886084e4b257e31b
#
_entry.id   ce0c6f7488a4e7a2886084e4b257e31b
#
_cell.length_a   1.000
_cell.length_b   1.000
_cell.length_c   1.000
_cell.angle_alpha   90.00
_cell.angle_beta   90.00
_cell.angle_gamma   90.00
#
_symmetry.space_group_name_H-M   'P 1'
#
loop_
_entity.id
_entity.type
_entity.pdbx_description
1 polymer ?
#
loop_
_entity_poly.entity_id
_entity_poly.type
_entity_poly.pdbx_seq_one_letter_code
_entity_poly.pdbx_strand_id
1 'polypeptide(L)'
;MSGHSKWSSIKHKKGAADARRGQLFSKLSRAIIVAAREGGPDPAGNLALQNAIEKARSYSMPKENIERAIARGSGTDADAASYETVIYEGYGPNGVAVIVEALTDNRNRTASDIRHAFDKNDGNLGTSGAVSWLFERRAIVLVPSEGVDEDELILAAADGGADDVKLDGSTYQIVAPPENLASVRQALEAAGYTVESGELTMVPKTTIELADESAAKKVLRLIDQLEDTDDVQDVFANFDIPEQVLEAVAS
;
A
#
# COMPACT_ATOMS: atom_id res chain seq x y z
N MET A 1 1.08 13.57 3.23
CA MET A 1 0.76 12.12 3.21
C MET A 1 -0.37 11.85 4.20
N SER A 2 -1.20 10.83 3.94
CA SER A 2 -2.03 10.32 5.04
C SER A 2 -1.10 9.78 6.13
N GLY A 3 -1.51 9.86 7.40
CA GLY A 3 -0.71 9.36 8.52
C GLY A 3 -0.32 7.89 8.37
N HIS A 4 -1.11 7.11 7.63
CA HIS A 4 -0.81 5.72 7.28
C HIS A 4 0.45 5.60 6.41
N SER A 5 0.62 6.42 5.38
CA SER A 5 1.82 6.39 4.52
C SER A 5 3.08 6.81 5.29
N LYS A 6 2.96 7.82 6.18
CA LYS A 6 4.07 8.23 7.06
C LYS A 6 4.48 7.09 8.01
N TRP A 7 3.51 6.43 8.63
CA TRP A 7 3.75 5.30 9.53
C TRP A 7 4.40 4.12 8.81
N SER A 8 3.90 3.75 7.63
CA SER A 8 4.47 2.69 6.81
C SER A 8 5.95 2.97 6.48
N SER A 9 6.29 4.20 6.08
CA SER A 9 7.68 4.60 5.79
C SER A 9 8.60 4.48 7.01
N ILE A 10 8.12 4.85 8.21
CA ILE A 10 8.90 4.74 9.46
C ILE A 10 9.09 3.27 9.84
N LYS A 11 8.05 2.46 9.74
CA LYS A 11 8.09 1.02 10.02
C LYS A 11 9.11 0.30 9.14
N HIS A 12 9.19 0.66 7.86
CA HIS A 12 10.18 0.10 6.93
C HIS A 12 11.63 0.47 7.30
N LYS A 13 11.88 1.68 7.76
CA LYS A 13 13.22 2.13 8.18
C LYS A 13 13.71 1.45 9.47
N LYS A 14 12.81 1.00 10.37
CA LYS A 14 13.17 0.34 11.66
C LYS A 14 13.53 -1.15 11.55
N GLY A 15 13.57 -1.73 10.35
CA GLY A 15 14.09 -3.09 10.10
C GLY A 15 13.19 -4.19 10.64
N ALA A 16 12.50 -4.85 9.73
CA ALA A 16 11.74 -6.06 10.06
C ALA A 16 12.69 -7.19 10.45
N ALA A 17 12.44 -7.82 11.59
CA ALA A 17 13.08 -9.09 11.93
C ALA A 17 12.84 -10.11 10.79
N ASP A 18 13.75 -11.09 10.61
CA ASP A 18 13.71 -12.06 9.50
C ASP A 18 12.37 -12.79 9.33
N ALA A 19 11.62 -13.00 10.41
CA ALA A 19 10.30 -13.61 10.37
C ALA A 19 9.26 -12.73 9.63
N ARG A 20 9.25 -11.42 9.88
CA ARG A 20 8.38 -10.47 9.16
C ARG A 20 8.74 -10.35 7.69
N ARG A 21 10.02 -10.46 7.36
CA ARG A 21 10.51 -10.47 5.97
C ARG A 21 10.02 -11.69 5.20
N GLY A 22 10.02 -12.87 5.84
CA GLY A 22 9.46 -14.09 5.25
C GLY A 22 7.96 -13.97 4.97
N GLN A 23 7.19 -13.43 5.90
CA GLN A 23 5.75 -13.18 5.74
C GLN A 23 5.47 -12.18 4.63
N LEU A 24 6.21 -11.07 4.58
CA LEU A 24 6.10 -10.07 3.51
C LEU A 24 6.37 -10.69 2.14
N PHE A 25 7.45 -11.48 2.00
CA PHE A 25 7.77 -12.14 0.74
C PHE A 25 6.70 -13.18 0.33
N SER A 26 6.05 -13.82 1.30
CA SER A 26 4.92 -14.72 1.03
C SER A 26 3.71 -13.96 0.46
N LYS A 27 3.38 -12.78 1.01
CA LYS A 27 2.33 -11.90 0.51
C LYS A 27 2.64 -11.40 -0.90
N LEU A 28 3.84 -10.89 -1.13
CA LEU A 28 4.28 -10.41 -2.44
C LEU A 28 4.28 -11.54 -3.50
N SER A 29 4.73 -12.75 -3.13
CA SER A 29 4.66 -13.92 -4.01
C SER A 29 3.23 -14.27 -4.39
N ARG A 30 2.30 -14.22 -3.43
CA ARG A 30 0.88 -14.49 -3.67
C ARG A 30 0.27 -13.50 -4.66
N ALA A 31 0.56 -12.20 -4.50
CA ALA A 31 0.11 -11.17 -5.44
C ALA A 31 0.63 -11.42 -6.87
N ILE A 32 1.92 -11.76 -7.02
CA ILE A 32 2.52 -12.11 -8.31
C ILE A 32 1.85 -13.36 -8.92
N ILE A 33 1.62 -14.41 -8.13
CA ILE A 33 0.96 -15.66 -8.58
C ILE A 33 -0.42 -15.36 -9.15
N VAL A 34 -1.22 -14.57 -8.43
CA VAL A 34 -2.59 -14.24 -8.86
C VAL A 34 -2.56 -13.37 -10.12
N ALA A 35 -1.75 -12.33 -10.15
CA ALA A 35 -1.63 -11.46 -11.32
C ALA A 35 -1.17 -12.24 -12.57
N ALA A 36 -0.20 -13.16 -12.44
CA ALA A 36 0.26 -14.00 -13.53
C ALA A 36 -0.81 -14.99 -14.02
N ARG A 37 -1.66 -15.49 -13.11
CA ARG A 37 -2.77 -16.38 -13.44
C ARG A 37 -3.88 -15.68 -14.19
N GLU A 38 -4.27 -14.48 -13.75
CA GLU A 38 -5.40 -13.74 -14.32
C GLU A 38 -5.07 -13.08 -15.65
N GLY A 39 -3.87 -12.50 -15.77
CA GLY A 39 -3.48 -11.69 -16.94
C GLY A 39 -2.36 -12.30 -17.78
N GLY A 40 -1.87 -13.51 -17.44
CA GLY A 40 -0.75 -14.18 -18.12
C GLY A 40 0.64 -13.80 -17.56
N PRO A 41 1.69 -14.59 -17.94
CA PRO A 41 3.02 -14.48 -17.33
C PRO A 41 3.91 -13.37 -17.91
N ASP A 42 3.46 -12.68 -18.96
CA ASP A 42 4.24 -11.62 -19.59
C ASP A 42 3.93 -10.26 -18.95
N PRO A 43 4.88 -9.64 -18.21
CA PRO A 43 4.65 -8.33 -17.59
C PRO A 43 4.36 -7.22 -18.60
N ALA A 44 4.85 -7.33 -19.85
CA ALA A 44 4.61 -6.31 -20.87
C ALA A 44 3.14 -6.25 -21.31
N GLY A 45 2.43 -7.38 -21.22
CA GLY A 45 1.00 -7.50 -21.52
C GLY A 45 0.09 -7.51 -20.30
N ASN A 46 0.64 -7.48 -19.08
CA ASN A 46 -0.08 -7.63 -17.83
C ASN A 46 0.33 -6.57 -16.80
N LEU A 47 -0.40 -5.46 -16.78
CA LEU A 47 -0.12 -4.32 -15.89
C LEU A 47 -0.18 -4.71 -14.41
N ALA A 48 -1.12 -5.59 -14.02
CA ALA A 48 -1.24 -6.05 -12.64
C ALA A 48 0.01 -6.84 -12.21
N LEU A 49 0.55 -7.68 -13.09
CA LEU A 49 1.78 -8.41 -12.87
C LEU A 49 2.98 -7.47 -12.81
N GLN A 50 3.06 -6.50 -13.71
CA GLN A 50 4.13 -5.50 -13.70
C GLN A 50 4.16 -4.76 -12.36
N ASN A 51 3.03 -4.24 -11.89
CA ASN A 51 2.91 -3.54 -10.61
C ASN A 51 3.30 -4.44 -9.43
N ALA A 52 2.86 -5.71 -9.42
CA ALA A 52 3.21 -6.66 -8.38
C ALA A 52 4.72 -6.96 -8.34
N ILE A 53 5.37 -7.07 -9.51
CA ILE A 53 6.82 -7.25 -9.63
C ILE A 53 7.56 -6.01 -9.14
N GLU A 54 7.12 -4.81 -9.51
CA GLU A 54 7.75 -3.56 -9.06
C GLU A 54 7.63 -3.40 -7.55
N LYS A 55 6.46 -3.67 -6.98
CA LYS A 55 6.26 -3.70 -5.51
C LYS A 55 7.21 -4.73 -4.86
N ALA A 56 7.34 -5.93 -5.39
CA ALA A 56 8.27 -6.93 -4.85
C ALA A 56 9.75 -6.49 -4.93
N ARG A 57 10.15 -5.80 -5.99
CA ARG A 57 11.50 -5.26 -6.15
C ARG A 57 11.79 -4.12 -5.17
N SER A 58 10.84 -3.23 -4.91
CA SER A 58 11.00 -2.14 -3.93
C SER A 58 11.24 -2.68 -2.51
N TYR A 59 10.71 -3.87 -2.20
CA TYR A 59 11.00 -4.59 -0.95
C TYR A 59 12.24 -5.49 -1.02
N SER A 60 13.08 -5.37 -2.06
CA SER A 60 14.30 -6.15 -2.26
C SER A 60 14.07 -7.66 -2.32
N MET A 61 12.93 -8.09 -2.90
CA MET A 61 12.67 -9.50 -3.13
C MET A 61 13.63 -10.06 -4.17
N PRO A 62 14.31 -11.21 -3.91
CA PRO A 62 15.22 -11.81 -4.88
C PRO A 62 14.54 -12.15 -6.21
N LYS A 63 15.25 -11.93 -7.32
CA LYS A 63 14.75 -12.16 -8.68
C LYS A 63 14.23 -13.59 -8.86
N GLU A 64 14.94 -14.58 -8.32
CA GLU A 64 14.56 -15.99 -8.39
C GLU A 64 13.21 -16.28 -7.72
N ASN A 65 12.86 -15.55 -6.65
CA ASN A 65 11.58 -15.68 -5.98
C ASN A 65 10.44 -15.10 -6.83
N ILE A 66 10.69 -13.97 -7.49
CA ILE A 66 9.76 -13.34 -8.43
C ILE A 66 9.50 -14.29 -9.61
N GLU A 67 10.54 -14.80 -10.26
CA GLU A 67 10.44 -15.72 -11.40
C GLU A 67 9.70 -17.02 -11.02
N ARG A 68 9.99 -17.56 -9.84
CA ARG A 68 9.30 -18.74 -9.31
C ARG A 68 7.81 -18.46 -9.07
N ALA A 69 7.45 -17.29 -8.56
CA ALA A 69 6.07 -16.87 -8.35
C ALA A 69 5.31 -16.74 -9.69
N ILE A 70 5.93 -16.12 -10.70
CA ILE A 70 5.36 -16.03 -12.07
C ILE A 70 5.14 -17.41 -12.66
N ALA A 71 6.15 -18.29 -12.62
CA ALA A 71 6.06 -19.65 -13.14
C ALA A 71 4.94 -20.46 -12.45
N ARG A 72 4.78 -20.29 -11.13
CA ARG A 72 3.70 -20.93 -10.37
C ARG A 72 2.31 -20.41 -10.75
N GLY A 73 2.18 -19.10 -11.01
CA GLY A 73 0.92 -18.48 -11.45
C GLY A 73 0.51 -18.90 -12.85
N SER A 74 1.47 -19.12 -13.76
CA SER A 74 1.25 -19.54 -15.15
C SER A 74 1.14 -21.05 -15.34
N GLY A 75 1.46 -21.85 -14.31
CA GLY A 75 1.37 -23.31 -14.36
C GLY A 75 -0.07 -23.81 -14.38
N THR A 76 -0.24 -25.00 -15.00
CA THR A 76 -1.53 -25.72 -15.05
C THR A 76 -1.82 -26.50 -13.77
N ASP A 77 -1.12 -26.22 -12.67
CA ASP A 77 -1.30 -26.92 -11.40
C ASP A 77 -2.72 -26.70 -10.86
N ALA A 78 -3.55 -27.74 -11.02
CA ALA A 78 -4.94 -27.77 -10.54
C ALA A 78 -5.04 -27.62 -9.01
N ASP A 79 -3.95 -27.81 -8.28
CA ASP A 79 -3.86 -27.69 -6.81
C ASP A 79 -3.45 -26.29 -6.32
N ALA A 80 -3.24 -25.34 -7.22
CA ALA A 80 -2.97 -23.98 -6.78
C ALA A 80 -4.29 -23.37 -6.23
N ALA A 81 -4.33 -23.15 -4.92
CA ALA A 81 -5.44 -22.51 -4.22
C ALA A 81 -6.02 -21.35 -5.03
N SER A 82 -7.34 -21.35 -5.22
CA SER A 82 -8.04 -20.27 -5.92
C SER A 82 -8.10 -19.07 -4.98
N TYR A 83 -7.12 -18.17 -5.08
CA TYR A 83 -7.17 -16.91 -4.35
C TYR A 83 -8.18 -15.96 -4.97
N GLU A 84 -8.91 -15.26 -4.12
CA GLU A 84 -9.79 -14.17 -4.51
C GLU A 84 -9.42 -12.89 -3.73
N THR A 85 -9.56 -11.74 -4.39
CA THR A 85 -9.42 -10.44 -3.73
C THR A 85 -10.71 -10.09 -3.02
N VAL A 86 -10.61 -9.77 -1.73
CA VAL A 86 -11.75 -9.37 -0.89
C VAL A 86 -11.42 -8.06 -0.20
N ILE A 87 -12.35 -7.11 -0.26
CA ILE A 87 -12.24 -5.83 0.43
C ILE A 87 -13.09 -5.89 1.70
N TYR A 88 -12.48 -5.55 2.83
CA TYR A 88 -13.16 -5.37 4.10
C TYR A 88 -13.10 -3.90 4.51
N GLU A 89 -14.17 -3.43 5.11
CA GLU A 89 -14.35 -2.04 5.48
C GLU A 89 -14.78 -1.93 6.94
N GLY A 90 -14.26 -0.95 7.66
CA GLY A 90 -14.61 -0.79 9.07
C GLY A 90 -14.14 0.54 9.64
N TYR A 91 -14.47 0.72 10.90
CA TYR A 91 -14.02 1.87 11.69
C TYR A 91 -13.12 1.40 12.83
N GLY A 92 -11.95 1.97 12.92
CA GLY A 92 -11.04 1.83 14.05
C GLY A 92 -11.38 2.79 15.19
N PRO A 93 -10.52 2.83 16.21
CA PRO A 93 -10.64 3.79 17.31
C PRO A 93 -10.75 5.23 16.79
N ASN A 94 -11.45 6.09 17.53
CA ASN A 94 -11.68 7.50 17.19
C ASN A 94 -12.44 7.72 15.87
N GLY A 95 -13.12 6.70 15.33
CA GLY A 95 -13.87 6.81 14.09
C GLY A 95 -13.01 6.80 12.83
N VAL A 96 -11.75 6.40 12.93
CA VAL A 96 -10.85 6.26 11.78
C VAL A 96 -11.41 5.23 10.81
N ALA A 97 -11.67 5.63 9.57
CA ALA A 97 -12.10 4.72 8.52
C ALA A 97 -10.92 3.86 8.04
N VAL A 98 -11.16 2.57 7.89
CA VAL A 98 -10.14 1.60 7.47
C VAL A 98 -10.68 0.72 6.35
N ILE A 99 -9.90 0.61 5.26
CA ILE A 99 -10.10 -0.36 4.19
C ILE A 99 -8.98 -1.39 4.29
N VAL A 100 -9.34 -2.66 4.16
CA VAL A 100 -8.40 -3.80 4.18
C VAL A 100 -8.58 -4.57 2.87
N GLU A 101 -7.55 -4.61 2.05
CA GLU A 101 -7.49 -5.48 0.88
C GLU A 101 -6.84 -6.81 1.26
N ALA A 102 -7.56 -7.91 1.07
CA ALA A 102 -7.08 -9.24 1.37
C ALA A 102 -7.11 -10.13 0.12
N LEU A 103 -6.11 -11.00 0.02
CA LEU A 103 -6.01 -12.02 -1.02
C LEU A 103 -6.04 -13.39 -0.34
N THR A 104 -7.18 -14.07 -0.46
CA THR A 104 -7.46 -15.27 0.34
C THR A 104 -7.99 -16.43 -0.49
N ASP A 105 -7.70 -17.63 -0.04
CA ASP A 105 -8.31 -18.89 -0.47
C ASP A 105 -9.48 -19.32 0.44
N ASN A 106 -9.73 -18.56 1.55
CA ASN A 106 -10.80 -18.86 2.51
C ASN A 106 -11.38 -17.59 3.14
N ARG A 107 -12.43 -17.04 2.53
CA ARG A 107 -13.12 -15.81 2.98
C ARG A 107 -13.60 -15.86 4.43
N ASN A 108 -14.05 -17.03 4.89
CA ASN A 108 -14.60 -17.14 6.25
C ASN A 108 -13.49 -17.02 7.30
N ARG A 109 -12.35 -17.66 7.08
CA ARG A 109 -11.17 -17.53 7.93
C ARG A 109 -10.73 -16.07 7.98
N THR A 110 -10.47 -15.47 6.81
CA THR A 110 -10.00 -14.09 6.72
C THR A 110 -10.97 -13.10 7.35
N ALA A 111 -12.28 -13.24 7.10
CA ALA A 111 -13.29 -12.39 7.73
C ALA A 111 -13.30 -12.51 9.26
N SER A 112 -13.07 -13.73 9.80
CA SER A 112 -12.96 -13.96 11.23
C SER A 112 -11.72 -13.28 11.84
N ASP A 113 -10.57 -13.41 11.18
CA ASP A 113 -9.30 -12.85 11.64
C ASP A 113 -9.33 -11.31 11.61
N ILE A 114 -9.86 -10.72 10.52
CA ILE A 114 -10.01 -9.27 10.40
C ILE A 114 -11.00 -8.75 11.43
N ARG A 115 -12.16 -9.41 11.63
CA ARG A 115 -13.13 -9.02 12.66
C ARG A 115 -12.49 -9.05 14.05
N HIS A 116 -11.75 -10.10 14.36
CA HIS A 116 -11.04 -10.21 15.63
C HIS A 116 -10.03 -9.07 15.82
N ALA A 117 -9.30 -8.68 14.76
CA ALA A 117 -8.37 -7.56 14.82
C ALA A 117 -9.09 -6.23 15.13
N PHE A 118 -10.23 -5.95 14.49
CA PHE A 118 -11.04 -4.77 14.79
C PHE A 118 -11.56 -4.81 16.24
N ASP A 119 -12.23 -5.88 16.65
CA ASP A 119 -12.87 -6.01 17.96
C ASP A 119 -11.85 -5.87 19.10
N LYS A 120 -10.66 -6.48 18.95
CA LYS A 120 -9.58 -6.41 19.94
C LYS A 120 -8.98 -5.03 20.12
N ASN A 121 -9.10 -4.16 19.11
CA ASN A 121 -8.52 -2.81 19.10
C ASN A 121 -9.59 -1.71 19.15
N ASP A 122 -10.70 -1.93 19.82
CA ASP A 122 -11.78 -0.95 19.99
C ASP A 122 -12.37 -0.44 18.65
N GLY A 123 -12.31 -1.25 17.59
CA GLY A 123 -12.87 -0.97 16.28
C GLY A 123 -14.11 -1.80 15.98
N ASN A 124 -14.66 -1.63 14.78
CA ASN A 124 -15.82 -2.37 14.31
C ASN A 124 -15.72 -2.66 12.81
N LEU A 125 -15.82 -3.93 12.43
CA LEU A 125 -15.92 -4.32 11.03
C LEU A 125 -17.32 -3.98 10.51
N GLY A 126 -17.39 -3.17 9.48
CA GLY A 126 -18.62 -2.74 8.83
C GLY A 126 -19.07 -3.67 7.70
N THR A 127 -20.11 -3.24 7.01
CA THR A 127 -20.55 -3.85 5.74
C THR A 127 -19.84 -3.23 4.56
N SER A 128 -19.88 -3.89 3.41
CA SER A 128 -19.35 -3.30 2.15
C SER A 128 -19.99 -1.94 1.86
N GLY A 129 -19.19 -0.95 1.49
CA GLY A 129 -19.64 0.43 1.26
C GLY A 129 -19.66 1.32 2.51
N ALA A 130 -19.27 0.79 3.69
CA ALA A 130 -19.30 1.55 4.94
C ALA A 130 -18.36 2.75 4.94
N VAL A 131 -17.16 2.61 4.34
CA VAL A 131 -16.12 3.65 4.35
C VAL A 131 -15.49 3.93 2.99
N SER A 132 -15.68 3.09 1.98
CA SER A 132 -15.04 3.20 0.65
C SER A 132 -15.30 4.54 -0.03
N TRP A 133 -16.45 5.19 0.21
CA TRP A 133 -16.79 6.50 -0.30
C TRP A 133 -15.90 7.65 0.24
N LEU A 134 -15.21 7.42 1.37
CA LEU A 134 -14.23 8.35 1.97
C LEU A 134 -12.88 8.30 1.27
N PHE A 135 -12.63 7.33 0.41
CA PHE A 135 -11.36 7.12 -0.27
C PHE A 135 -11.50 7.29 -1.78
N GLU A 136 -10.37 7.50 -2.42
CA GLU A 136 -10.24 7.56 -3.86
C GLU A 136 -8.98 6.82 -4.29
N ARG A 137 -9.09 5.99 -5.33
CA ARG A 137 -7.93 5.29 -5.87
C ARG A 137 -7.07 6.27 -6.66
N ARG A 138 -5.79 6.36 -6.33
CA ARG A 138 -4.83 7.28 -6.93
C ARG A 138 -3.52 6.57 -7.21
N ALA A 139 -2.76 7.12 -8.16
CA ALA A 139 -1.35 6.84 -8.33
C ALA A 139 -0.55 7.82 -7.46
N ILE A 140 0.42 7.30 -6.70
CA ILE A 140 1.36 8.09 -5.93
C ILE A 140 2.76 7.76 -6.40
N VAL A 141 3.53 8.79 -6.77
CA VAL A 141 4.94 8.66 -7.12
C VAL A 141 5.76 9.50 -6.14
N LEU A 142 6.83 8.93 -5.61
CA LEU A 142 7.71 9.57 -4.63
C LEU A 142 9.04 9.93 -5.29
N VAL A 143 9.47 11.18 -5.09
CA VAL A 143 10.75 11.73 -5.57
C VAL A 143 11.48 12.37 -4.38
N PRO A 144 12.74 11.98 -4.05
CA PRO A 144 13.53 12.65 -3.02
C PRO A 144 13.67 14.14 -3.32
N SER A 145 13.54 15.00 -2.30
CA SER A 145 13.56 16.46 -2.49
C SER A 145 14.96 17.05 -2.59
N GLU A 146 16.01 16.27 -2.27
CA GLU A 146 17.38 16.76 -2.28
C GLU A 146 17.84 17.16 -3.71
N GLY A 147 18.17 18.44 -3.88
CA GLY A 147 18.65 19.00 -5.15
C GLY A 147 17.59 19.14 -6.23
N VAL A 148 16.31 19.03 -5.90
CA VAL A 148 15.18 19.13 -6.83
C VAL A 148 14.63 20.56 -6.83
N ASP A 149 14.48 21.14 -8.01
CA ASP A 149 13.71 22.36 -8.21
C ASP A 149 12.23 22.03 -8.30
N GLU A 150 11.43 22.64 -7.41
CA GLU A 150 10.00 22.34 -7.27
C GLU A 150 9.19 22.72 -8.52
N ASP A 151 9.49 23.90 -9.12
CA ASP A 151 8.76 24.38 -10.29
C ASP A 151 9.02 23.48 -11.52
N GLU A 152 10.27 23.07 -11.71
CA GLU A 152 10.64 22.13 -12.79
C GLU A 152 10.03 20.73 -12.55
N LEU A 153 9.99 20.26 -11.30
CA LEU A 153 9.35 18.99 -10.96
C LEU A 153 7.85 19.02 -11.24
N ILE A 154 7.15 20.11 -10.88
CA ILE A 154 5.72 20.30 -11.16
C ILE A 154 5.45 20.24 -12.66
N LEU A 155 6.28 20.90 -13.48
CA LEU A 155 6.13 20.87 -14.93
C LEU A 155 6.30 19.44 -15.48
N ALA A 156 7.35 18.74 -15.07
CA ALA A 156 7.60 17.37 -15.50
C ALA A 156 6.48 16.40 -15.07
N ALA A 157 5.97 16.56 -13.85
CA ALA A 157 4.86 15.77 -13.34
C ALA A 157 3.55 16.03 -14.12
N ALA A 158 3.26 17.30 -14.42
CA ALA A 158 2.08 17.69 -15.20
C ALA A 158 2.13 17.15 -16.64
N ASP A 159 3.29 17.14 -17.28
CA ASP A 159 3.50 16.53 -18.61
C ASP A 159 3.18 15.02 -18.60
N GLY A 160 3.41 14.34 -17.47
CA GLY A 160 3.02 12.96 -17.25
C GLY A 160 1.54 12.75 -16.91
N GLY A 161 0.80 13.83 -16.66
CA GLY A 161 -0.62 13.81 -16.28
C GLY A 161 -0.86 13.70 -14.77
N ALA A 162 0.03 14.25 -13.94
CA ALA A 162 -0.19 14.41 -12.52
C ALA A 162 -1.17 15.53 -12.21
N ASP A 163 -1.96 15.36 -11.13
CA ASP A 163 -2.92 16.35 -10.65
C ASP A 163 -2.32 17.29 -9.59
N ASP A 164 -1.36 16.79 -8.81
CA ASP A 164 -0.84 17.52 -7.64
C ASP A 164 0.59 17.07 -7.31
N VAL A 165 1.39 18.00 -6.77
CA VAL A 165 2.74 17.76 -6.26
C VAL A 165 2.85 18.42 -4.90
N LYS A 166 3.22 17.66 -3.87
CA LYS A 166 3.35 18.14 -2.49
C LYS A 166 4.69 17.77 -1.89
N LEU A 167 5.36 18.70 -1.26
CA LEU A 167 6.51 18.38 -0.42
C LEU A 167 6.03 17.83 0.92
N ASP A 168 6.52 16.67 1.30
CA ASP A 168 6.27 16.06 2.60
C ASP A 168 7.59 15.56 3.20
N GLY A 169 8.09 16.31 4.17
CA GLY A 169 9.41 16.07 4.75
C GLY A 169 10.53 16.22 3.72
N SER A 170 11.25 15.13 3.44
CA SER A 170 12.35 15.07 2.49
C SER A 170 11.97 14.48 1.12
N THR A 171 10.66 14.38 0.82
CA THR A 171 10.18 13.70 -0.39
C THR A 171 9.03 14.48 -1.01
N TYR A 172 9.06 14.67 -2.33
CA TYR A 172 7.90 15.12 -3.08
C TYR A 172 6.96 13.94 -3.34
N GLN A 173 5.68 14.15 -3.05
CA GLN A 173 4.60 13.24 -3.37
C GLN A 173 3.85 13.77 -4.58
N ILE A 174 3.91 13.03 -5.69
CA ILE A 174 3.20 13.32 -6.92
C ILE A 174 1.94 12.47 -6.95
N VAL A 175 0.78 13.10 -7.10
CA VAL A 175 -0.53 12.46 -7.12
C VAL A 175 -1.10 12.51 -8.53
N ALA A 176 -1.59 11.38 -9.03
CA ALA A 176 -2.16 11.29 -10.36
C ALA A 176 -3.37 10.35 -10.42
N PRO A 177 -4.17 10.39 -11.50
CA PRO A 177 -5.15 9.35 -11.80
C PRO A 177 -4.46 7.97 -11.89
N PRO A 178 -5.15 6.88 -11.50
CA PRO A 178 -4.55 5.53 -11.48
C PRO A 178 -3.94 5.11 -12.82
N GLU A 179 -4.58 5.49 -13.92
CA GLU A 179 -4.14 5.19 -15.30
C GLU A 179 -2.85 5.90 -15.70
N ASN A 180 -2.49 7.00 -15.03
CA ASN A 180 -1.34 7.83 -15.35
C ASN A 180 -0.06 7.45 -14.58
N LEU A 181 -0.08 6.38 -13.74
CA LEU A 181 1.10 5.98 -12.97
C LEU A 181 2.34 5.79 -13.86
N ALA A 182 2.20 5.06 -14.96
CA ALA A 182 3.32 4.77 -15.85
C ALA A 182 3.81 6.02 -16.60
N SER A 183 2.90 6.87 -17.08
CA SER A 183 3.25 8.09 -17.83
C SER A 183 3.90 9.15 -16.94
N VAL A 184 3.41 9.34 -15.70
CA VAL A 184 4.04 10.24 -14.72
C VAL A 184 5.46 9.78 -14.39
N ARG A 185 5.62 8.50 -14.09
CA ARG A 185 6.94 7.93 -13.80
C ARG A 185 7.91 8.12 -14.97
N GLN A 186 7.47 7.81 -16.19
CA GLN A 186 8.29 7.98 -17.39
C GLN A 186 8.67 9.46 -17.64
N ALA A 187 7.74 10.39 -17.43
CA ALA A 187 8.00 11.82 -17.58
C ALA A 187 9.05 12.33 -16.58
N LEU A 188 8.92 11.91 -15.30
CA LEU A 188 9.88 12.26 -14.25
C LEU A 188 11.27 11.69 -14.53
N GLU A 189 11.37 10.41 -14.90
CA GLU A 189 12.64 9.75 -15.26
C GLU A 189 13.29 10.40 -16.49
N ALA A 190 12.50 10.77 -17.50
CA ALA A 190 12.98 11.48 -18.71
C ALA A 190 13.50 12.90 -18.40
N ALA A 191 12.92 13.58 -17.41
CA ALA A 191 13.37 14.87 -16.90
C ALA A 191 14.60 14.75 -15.96
N GLY A 192 15.07 13.52 -15.68
CA GLY A 192 16.28 13.26 -14.88
C GLY A 192 16.02 13.11 -13.39
N TYR A 193 14.77 13.03 -12.95
CA TYR A 193 14.45 12.78 -11.55
C TYR A 193 14.58 11.31 -11.17
N THR A 194 15.04 11.06 -9.95
CA THR A 194 15.06 9.70 -9.38
C THR A 194 13.73 9.39 -8.75
N VAL A 195 13.00 8.42 -9.31
CA VAL A 195 11.76 7.92 -8.71
C VAL A 195 12.11 6.89 -7.64
N GLU A 196 11.80 7.19 -6.37
CA GLU A 196 12.00 6.27 -5.24
C GLU A 196 10.96 5.14 -5.24
N SER A 197 9.69 5.49 -5.47
CA SER A 197 8.60 4.52 -5.61
C SER A 197 7.47 5.07 -6.45
N GLY A 198 6.63 4.16 -6.97
CA GLY A 198 5.39 4.51 -7.65
C GLY A 198 4.38 3.38 -7.47
N GLU A 199 3.20 3.69 -6.91
CA GLU A 199 2.19 2.69 -6.59
C GLU A 199 0.76 3.22 -6.76
N LEU A 200 -0.18 2.28 -6.92
CA LEU A 200 -1.61 2.58 -6.81
C LEU A 200 -2.05 2.41 -5.35
N THR A 201 -2.70 3.42 -4.81
CA THR A 201 -3.12 3.43 -3.40
C THR A 201 -4.51 4.04 -3.25
N MET A 202 -5.10 3.88 -2.06
CA MET A 202 -6.35 4.53 -1.67
C MET A 202 -6.05 5.77 -0.85
N VAL A 203 -6.32 6.94 -1.41
CA VAL A 203 -6.08 8.23 -0.75
C VAL A 203 -7.38 8.70 -0.08
N PRO A 204 -7.36 9.03 1.21
CA PRO A 204 -8.54 9.55 1.88
C PRO A 204 -8.88 10.96 1.39
N LYS A 205 -10.17 11.22 1.14
CA LYS A 205 -10.70 12.56 0.80
C LYS A 205 -10.73 13.50 2.01
N THR A 206 -10.85 12.92 3.20
CA THR A 206 -10.84 13.62 4.49
C THR A 206 -10.06 12.83 5.50
N THR A 207 -9.27 13.49 6.33
CA THR A 207 -8.44 12.88 7.37
C THR A 207 -8.98 13.20 8.77
N ILE A 208 -8.73 12.29 9.71
CA ILE A 208 -8.97 12.48 11.15
C ILE A 208 -7.62 12.69 11.80
N GLU A 209 -7.40 13.88 12.37
CA GLU A 209 -6.18 14.19 13.08
C GLU A 209 -6.13 13.45 14.43
N LEU A 210 -5.05 12.74 14.68
CA LEU A 210 -4.75 12.05 15.94
C LEU A 210 -3.68 12.83 16.71
N ALA A 211 -4.08 13.89 17.37
CA ALA A 211 -3.18 14.77 18.14
C ALA A 211 -2.78 14.16 19.50
N ASP A 212 -3.51 13.16 20.00
CA ASP A 212 -3.24 12.48 21.25
C ASP A 212 -2.43 11.18 21.03
N GLU A 213 -1.34 11.02 21.78
CA GLU A 213 -0.44 9.86 21.68
C GLU A 213 -1.15 8.52 21.99
N SER A 214 -2.08 8.50 22.95
CA SER A 214 -2.85 7.31 23.30
C SER A 214 -3.79 6.90 22.16
N ALA A 215 -4.45 7.88 21.54
CA ALA A 215 -5.31 7.65 20.38
C ALA A 215 -4.49 7.14 19.19
N ALA A 216 -3.36 7.77 18.90
CA ALA A 216 -2.44 7.34 17.84
C ALA A 216 -1.96 5.89 18.06
N LYS A 217 -1.51 5.54 19.27
CA LYS A 217 -1.08 4.17 19.62
C LYS A 217 -2.18 3.13 19.42
N LYS A 218 -3.42 3.44 19.74
CA LYS A 218 -4.54 2.52 19.54
C LYS A 218 -4.81 2.25 18.06
N VAL A 219 -4.84 3.31 17.24
CA VAL A 219 -5.06 3.19 15.80
C VAL A 219 -3.90 2.42 15.15
N LEU A 220 -2.65 2.80 15.46
CA LEU A 220 -1.47 2.14 14.89
C LEU A 220 -1.39 0.65 15.26
N ARG A 221 -1.82 0.27 16.49
CA ARG A 221 -1.90 -1.13 16.89
C ARG A 221 -2.92 -1.92 16.06
N LEU A 222 -4.08 -1.32 15.75
CA LEU A 222 -5.04 -1.94 14.84
C LEU A 222 -4.44 -2.15 13.45
N ILE A 223 -3.82 -1.12 12.88
CA ILE A 223 -3.17 -1.19 11.56
C ILE A 223 -2.10 -2.29 11.55
N ASP A 224 -1.20 -2.29 12.54
CA ASP A 224 -0.15 -3.32 12.64
C ASP A 224 -0.73 -4.74 12.72
N GLN A 225 -1.79 -4.94 13.50
CA GLN A 225 -2.42 -6.26 13.63
C GLN A 225 -3.12 -6.69 12.33
N LEU A 226 -3.75 -5.77 11.60
CA LEU A 226 -4.32 -6.06 10.28
C LEU A 226 -3.22 -6.39 9.27
N GLU A 227 -2.15 -5.60 9.22
CA GLU A 227 -1.01 -5.84 8.34
C GLU A 227 -0.27 -7.14 8.67
N ASP A 228 -0.24 -7.59 9.93
CA ASP A 228 0.37 -8.85 10.35
C ASP A 228 -0.51 -10.09 10.00
N THR A 229 -1.75 -9.88 9.52
CA THR A 229 -2.62 -10.98 9.06
C THR A 229 -2.14 -11.52 7.72
N ASP A 230 -1.99 -12.83 7.57
CA ASP A 230 -1.35 -13.46 6.41
C ASP A 230 -2.05 -13.16 5.07
N ASP A 231 -3.38 -13.12 5.07
CA ASP A 231 -4.17 -12.90 3.86
C ASP A 231 -4.31 -11.41 3.48
N VAL A 232 -3.99 -10.48 4.39
CA VAL A 232 -4.08 -9.04 4.14
C VAL A 232 -2.91 -8.60 3.27
N GLN A 233 -3.19 -7.92 2.17
CA GLN A 233 -2.20 -7.36 1.25
C GLN A 233 -1.89 -5.90 1.58
N ASP A 234 -2.93 -5.09 1.67
CA ASP A 234 -2.82 -3.66 1.95
C ASP A 234 -3.89 -3.22 2.95
N VAL A 235 -3.55 -2.22 3.77
CA VAL A 235 -4.45 -1.56 4.69
C VAL A 235 -4.41 -0.07 4.39
N PHE A 236 -5.55 0.58 4.28
CA PHE A 236 -5.66 2.02 4.06
C PHE A 236 -6.50 2.64 5.17
N ALA A 237 -6.08 3.78 5.67
CA ALA A 237 -6.78 4.45 6.75
C ALA A 237 -6.75 5.98 6.59
N ASN A 238 -7.79 6.65 7.08
CA ASN A 238 -7.96 8.09 6.92
C ASN A 238 -7.49 8.91 8.12
N PHE A 239 -6.49 8.46 8.87
CA PHE A 239 -5.91 9.24 9.95
C PHE A 239 -4.74 10.10 9.47
N ASP A 240 -4.48 11.18 10.21
CA ASP A 240 -3.22 11.93 10.16
C ASP A 240 -2.65 12.08 11.56
N ILE A 241 -1.33 11.92 11.70
CA ILE A 241 -0.63 12.02 13.00
C ILE A 241 0.40 13.13 12.86
N PRO A 242 0.35 14.18 13.71
CA PRO A 242 1.38 15.20 13.76
C PRO A 242 2.77 14.60 14.01
N GLU A 243 3.81 15.16 13.40
CA GLU A 243 5.17 14.61 13.43
C GLU A 243 5.69 14.38 14.85
N GLN A 244 5.43 15.34 15.76
CA GLN A 244 5.82 15.23 17.17
C GLN A 244 5.19 14.02 17.87
N VAL A 245 3.91 13.74 17.59
CA VAL A 245 3.20 12.58 18.14
C VAL A 245 3.73 11.28 17.53
N LEU A 246 4.03 11.31 16.22
CA LEU A 246 4.54 10.17 15.50
C LEU A 246 5.94 9.75 16.03
N GLU A 247 6.82 10.70 16.29
CA GLU A 247 8.13 10.47 16.91
C GLU A 247 8.01 9.86 18.31
N ALA A 248 7.09 10.40 19.13
CA ALA A 248 6.85 9.90 20.48
C ALA A 248 6.29 8.46 20.51
N VAL A 249 5.47 8.10 19.53
CA VAL A 249 4.91 6.74 19.41
C VAL A 249 5.93 5.76 18.83
N ALA A 250 6.83 6.26 17.96
CA ALA A 250 7.86 5.46 17.31
C ALA A 250 9.09 5.18 18.20
N SER A 251 9.25 5.90 19.33
CA SER A 251 10.34 5.72 20.29
C SER A 251 10.10 4.55 21.20
#